data_389f3d2001ee489896923fba1b9f45d0
#
_entry.id   389f3d2001ee489896923fba1b9f45d0
#
_cell.length_a   1.000
_cell.length_b   1.000
_cell.length_c   1.000
_cell.angle_alpha   90.00
_cell.angle_beta   90.00
_cell.angle_gamma   90.00
#
_symmetry.space_group_name_H-M   'P 1'
#
loop_
_entity.id
_entity.type
_entity.pdbx_description
1 polymer ?
#
loop_
_entity_poly.entity_id
_entity_poly.type
_entity_poly.pdbx_seq_one_letter_code
_entity_poly.pdbx_strand_id
1 'polypeptide(L)'
;GPCDAATYLKLMDDLRARFGESDYPVHSFPELSLESWKYEGPSVEVMSPEDAHDHAGEQESDEVPPDTVQAAPPIVPYSVDDILNDGCFLERAELDMLIDRLRAKKNLILQGPPGTGKTSLAKRLAFALMGEKDPNRIRAVQFHPNLSYEDFVRGWRPTGDGKLALADGVFMEAIIAARKAPSAKFVVVIEEINRGNPAQIFGELLTLLEAGKLTPSDALELCYPHADGKQRPVHIPENLYVIGTMNIADRSLALVDLALRRRFAFVGLEPRLGTAWRNWVVEACGVDAVLVADIEHRITELNDTIAADARLGKQFQIGHSYVTPAHRLEPGDTRKWFRQVVATEIGPLLDEYWFDAPAEAEQAMARLTQGW
;
A
#
# COMPACT_ATOMS: atom_id res chain seq x y z
N GLY A 1 23.69 -9.28 20.70
CA GLY A 1 23.22 -10.02 21.88
C GLY A 1 21.79 -9.65 22.19
N PRO A 2 21.00 -10.49 22.89
CA PRO A 2 19.62 -10.13 23.22
C PRO A 2 19.61 -8.89 24.10
N CYS A 3 18.88 -7.86 23.69
CA CYS A 3 18.65 -6.66 24.47
C CYS A 3 17.71 -7.07 25.62
N ASP A 4 18.16 -6.95 26.88
CA ASP A 4 17.27 -7.20 28.02
C ASP A 4 16.19 -6.10 28.13
N ALA A 5 15.10 -6.41 28.83
CA ALA A 5 13.95 -5.50 28.93
C ALA A 5 14.32 -4.14 29.57
N ALA A 6 15.31 -4.10 30.49
CA ALA A 6 15.75 -2.87 31.15
C ALA A 6 16.52 -1.96 30.19
N THR A 7 17.40 -2.54 29.36
CA THR A 7 18.13 -1.82 28.30
C THR A 7 17.18 -1.30 27.23
N TYR A 8 16.15 -2.07 26.86
CA TYR A 8 15.13 -1.63 25.92
C TYR A 8 14.28 -0.46 26.46
N LEU A 9 13.82 -0.55 27.70
CA LEU A 9 13.04 0.53 28.32
C LEU A 9 13.85 1.81 28.44
N LYS A 10 15.13 1.73 28.83
CA LYS A 10 16.01 2.89 28.90
C LYS A 10 16.22 3.53 27.53
N LEU A 11 16.42 2.73 26.48
CA LEU A 11 16.53 3.25 25.11
C LEU A 11 15.24 3.97 24.67
N MET A 12 14.08 3.44 25.02
CA MET A 12 12.79 4.05 24.70
C MET A 12 12.57 5.38 25.44
N ASP A 13 13.01 5.46 26.70
CA ASP A 13 12.93 6.70 27.49
C ASP A 13 13.92 7.77 26.98
N ASP A 14 15.14 7.38 26.60
CA ASP A 14 16.13 8.27 25.98
C ASP A 14 15.62 8.80 24.62
N LEU A 15 14.96 7.96 23.81
CA LEU A 15 14.36 8.38 22.55
C LEU A 15 13.18 9.35 22.77
N ARG A 16 12.32 9.09 23.77
CA ARG A 16 11.21 10.00 24.10
C ARG A 16 11.71 11.35 24.57
N ALA A 17 12.77 11.40 25.39
CA ALA A 17 13.36 12.65 25.82
C ALA A 17 13.89 13.47 24.63
N ARG A 18 14.57 12.83 23.68
CA ARG A 18 15.09 13.49 22.47
C ARG A 18 13.97 14.02 21.55
N PHE A 19 12.84 13.33 21.47
CA PHE A 19 11.68 13.84 20.72
C PHE A 19 11.06 15.07 21.36
N GLY A 20 11.05 15.16 22.70
CA GLY A 20 10.55 16.33 23.43
C GLY A 20 11.46 17.58 23.35
N GLU A 21 12.72 17.41 22.94
CA GLU A 21 13.71 18.48 22.79
C GLU A 21 13.90 18.93 21.33
N SER A 22 13.21 18.30 20.37
CA SER A 22 13.37 18.60 18.94
C SER A 22 12.32 19.58 18.46
N ASP A 23 12.71 20.57 17.65
CA ASP A 23 11.81 21.51 16.95
C ASP A 23 10.97 20.85 15.84
N TYR A 24 11.08 19.54 15.65
CA TYR A 24 10.26 18.79 14.71
C TYR A 24 8.86 18.58 15.26
N PRO A 25 7.79 18.77 14.45
CA PRO A 25 6.40 18.62 14.88
C PRO A 25 5.97 17.15 15.03
N VAL A 26 6.85 16.30 15.57
CA VAL A 26 6.64 14.85 15.74
C VAL A 26 6.85 14.51 17.20
N HIS A 27 5.78 14.13 17.90
CA HIS A 27 5.78 13.85 19.33
C HIS A 27 5.61 12.36 19.68
N SER A 28 5.49 11.50 18.65
CA SER A 28 5.30 10.06 18.84
C SER A 28 5.86 9.23 17.69
N PHE A 29 6.18 7.95 17.95
CA PHE A 29 6.63 7.01 16.89
C PHE A 29 5.62 6.82 15.76
N PRO A 30 4.30 6.75 15.98
CA PRO A 30 3.32 6.73 14.91
C PRO A 30 3.32 7.96 14.02
N GLU A 31 3.54 9.15 14.60
CA GLU A 31 3.68 10.41 13.83
C GLU A 31 4.95 10.42 13.00
N LEU A 32 6.08 9.97 13.54
CA LEU A 32 7.33 9.84 12.79
C LEU A 32 7.17 8.90 11.60
N SER A 33 6.48 7.79 11.76
CA SER A 33 6.17 6.86 10.68
C SER A 33 5.27 7.50 9.61
N LEU A 34 4.29 8.30 10.01
CA LEU A 34 3.39 9.02 9.10
C LEU A 34 4.12 10.14 8.36
N GLU A 35 4.97 10.91 9.05
CA GLU A 35 5.72 12.01 8.45
C GLU A 35 6.87 11.51 7.56
N SER A 36 7.54 10.42 7.89
CA SER A 36 8.55 9.80 7.01
C SER A 36 7.97 9.33 5.67
N TRP A 37 6.67 9.03 5.63
CA TRP A 37 5.94 8.68 4.41
C TRP A 37 5.56 9.88 3.54
N LYS A 38 5.53 11.09 4.13
CA LYS A 38 5.20 12.33 3.43
C LYS A 38 6.45 13.03 2.87
N TYR A 39 7.64 12.63 3.31
CA TYR A 39 8.87 13.32 3.01
C TYR A 39 9.46 12.87 1.66
N GLU A 40 9.09 13.56 0.58
CA GLU A 40 9.83 13.64 -0.67
C GLU A 40 10.54 15.02 -0.72
N GLY A 41 11.61 15.18 0.05
CA GLY A 41 12.39 16.42 0.08
C GLY A 41 13.84 16.21 -0.35
N PRO A 42 14.51 17.25 -0.86
CA PRO A 42 15.91 17.19 -1.29
C PRO A 42 16.82 16.89 -0.08
N SER A 43 17.90 16.14 -0.35
CA SER A 43 18.94 15.80 0.61
C SER A 43 19.42 17.02 1.41
N VAL A 44 19.22 16.97 2.72
CA VAL A 44 19.74 17.98 3.65
C VAL A 44 21.25 17.76 3.78
N GLU A 45 22.06 18.72 3.37
CA GLU A 45 23.47 18.81 3.78
C GLU A 45 23.53 18.92 5.30
N VAL A 46 24.23 17.98 5.91
CA VAL A 46 24.45 17.98 7.36
C VAL A 46 25.38 19.13 7.70
N MET A 47 24.85 20.21 8.25
CA MET A 47 25.65 21.30 8.82
C MET A 47 26.41 20.80 10.04
N SER A 48 27.69 21.14 10.12
CA SER A 48 28.57 20.79 11.24
C SER A 48 28.22 21.60 12.50
N PRO A 49 28.54 21.10 13.71
CA PRO A 49 28.14 21.70 14.98
C PRO A 49 28.80 23.05 15.34
N GLU A 50 29.56 23.69 14.46
CA GLU A 50 30.34 24.89 14.79
C GLU A 50 29.68 26.24 14.45
N ASP A 51 28.50 26.27 13.81
CA ASP A 51 27.85 27.51 13.32
C ASP A 51 26.68 28.01 14.21
N ALA A 52 26.55 27.52 15.43
CA ALA A 52 25.45 27.89 16.33
C ALA A 52 25.93 28.80 17.49
N HIS A 53 26.51 29.97 17.17
CA HIS A 53 26.62 31.09 18.11
C HIS A 53 26.59 32.42 17.36
N ASP A 54 25.59 33.16 17.64
CA ASP A 54 25.33 34.59 17.64
C ASP A 54 24.03 34.95 16.89
N HIS A 55 23.00 35.26 17.69
CA HIS A 55 22.15 36.44 17.56
C HIS A 55 21.05 36.40 18.64
N ALA A 56 21.33 37.07 19.72
CA ALA A 56 20.31 37.47 20.69
C ALA A 56 20.00 38.97 20.46
N GLY A 57 18.70 39.28 20.35
CA GLY A 57 18.19 40.62 20.59
C GLY A 57 17.51 41.25 19.38
N GLU A 58 16.19 41.30 19.41
CA GLU A 58 15.38 42.52 19.40
C GLU A 58 13.91 42.15 19.18
N GLN A 59 13.06 42.59 20.12
CA GLN A 59 11.60 42.45 20.05
C GLN A 59 11.06 43.53 19.12
N GLU A 60 10.36 43.13 18.07
CA GLU A 60 9.44 44.00 17.35
C GLU A 60 8.06 43.33 17.22
N SER A 61 7.04 44.17 17.41
CA SER A 61 5.63 43.90 17.54
C SER A 61 5.03 43.19 16.34
N ASP A 62 4.30 42.11 16.58
CA ASP A 62 3.51 41.35 15.63
C ASP A 62 2.33 42.12 15.06
N GLU A 63 2.45 42.60 13.83
CA GLU A 63 1.31 42.76 12.94
C GLU A 63 1.20 41.47 12.09
N VAL A 64 0.14 40.69 12.33
CA VAL A 64 -0.21 39.49 11.54
C VAL A 64 -0.58 39.95 10.12
N PRO A 65 0.17 39.54 9.07
CA PRO A 65 -0.24 39.81 7.69
C PRO A 65 -1.54 39.04 7.36
N PRO A 66 -2.42 39.61 6.51
CA PRO A 66 -3.64 38.92 6.11
C PRO A 66 -3.34 37.61 5.35
N ASP A 67 -4.11 36.58 5.68
CA ASP A 67 -4.10 35.25 5.10
C ASP A 67 -3.68 35.27 3.61
N THR A 68 -2.47 34.85 3.31
CA THR A 68 -2.10 34.42 1.99
C THR A 68 -2.85 33.13 1.71
N VAL A 69 -3.93 33.22 0.96
CA VAL A 69 -4.62 32.08 0.36
C VAL A 69 -3.56 31.29 -0.41
N GLN A 70 -3.03 30.24 0.18
CA GLN A 70 -2.15 29.30 -0.51
C GLN A 70 -2.95 28.77 -1.70
N ALA A 71 -2.49 29.07 -2.90
CA ALA A 71 -3.07 28.53 -4.12
C ALA A 71 -3.09 27.00 -4.00
N ALA A 72 -4.26 26.42 -4.25
CA ALA A 72 -4.39 24.97 -4.27
C ALA A 72 -3.32 24.37 -5.20
N PRO A 73 -2.65 23.28 -4.80
CA PRO A 73 -1.62 22.68 -5.63
C PRO A 73 -2.19 22.37 -7.02
N PRO A 74 -1.41 22.53 -8.09
CA PRO A 74 -1.89 22.33 -9.46
C PRO A 74 -2.44 20.93 -9.61
N ILE A 75 -3.64 20.82 -10.17
CA ILE A 75 -4.25 19.52 -10.50
C ILE A 75 -3.39 18.84 -11.56
N VAL A 76 -2.83 17.69 -11.25
CA VAL A 76 -2.08 16.85 -12.20
C VAL A 76 -3.05 15.81 -12.77
N PRO A 77 -3.48 15.94 -14.05
CA PRO A 77 -4.34 14.94 -14.69
C PRO A 77 -3.69 13.55 -14.63
N TYR A 78 -4.51 12.51 -14.48
CA TYR A 78 -4.03 11.12 -14.48
C TYR A 78 -5.06 10.20 -15.12
N SER A 79 -4.62 9.41 -16.07
CA SER A 79 -5.45 8.55 -16.94
C SER A 79 -4.94 7.11 -16.97
N VAL A 80 -5.61 6.27 -17.73
CA VAL A 80 -5.15 4.89 -18.00
C VAL A 80 -3.82 4.89 -18.77
N ASP A 81 -3.59 5.88 -19.65
CA ASP A 81 -2.32 6.01 -20.35
C ASP A 81 -1.14 6.28 -19.40
N ASP A 82 -1.39 7.08 -18.36
CA ASP A 82 -0.38 7.34 -17.34
C ASP A 82 -0.07 6.09 -16.52
N ILE A 83 -1.04 5.20 -16.28
CA ILE A 83 -0.78 3.89 -15.65
C ILE A 83 0.22 3.07 -16.47
N LEU A 84 0.04 3.04 -17.81
CA LEU A 84 0.94 2.32 -18.72
C LEU A 84 2.32 2.96 -18.73
N ASN A 85 2.38 4.29 -18.82
CA ASN A 85 3.63 5.05 -18.83
C ASN A 85 4.42 4.95 -17.51
N ASP A 86 3.73 4.69 -16.39
CA ASP A 86 4.35 4.48 -15.07
C ASP A 86 4.86 3.03 -14.87
N GLY A 87 4.93 2.21 -15.93
CA GLY A 87 5.45 0.83 -15.88
C GLY A 87 4.43 -0.18 -15.35
N CYS A 88 3.22 -0.13 -15.86
CA CYS A 88 2.24 -1.20 -15.72
C CYS A 88 2.32 -2.12 -16.96
N PHE A 89 2.36 -3.43 -16.72
CA PHE A 89 2.52 -4.43 -17.78
C PHE A 89 1.19 -5.11 -18.18
N LEU A 90 0.06 -4.57 -17.73
CA LEU A 90 -1.27 -4.96 -18.21
C LEU A 90 -1.56 -4.30 -19.55
N GLU A 91 -2.41 -4.95 -20.34
CA GLU A 91 -2.89 -4.35 -21.57
C GLU A 91 -3.92 -3.23 -21.28
N ARG A 92 -3.99 -2.23 -22.17
CA ARG A 92 -4.95 -1.12 -22.05
C ARG A 92 -6.37 -1.60 -21.82
N ALA A 93 -6.82 -2.59 -22.59
CA ALA A 93 -8.17 -3.14 -22.48
C ALA A 93 -8.45 -3.77 -21.11
N GLU A 94 -7.43 -4.36 -20.48
CA GLU A 94 -7.54 -4.89 -19.11
C GLU A 94 -7.71 -3.76 -18.10
N LEU A 95 -6.94 -2.67 -18.23
CA LEU A 95 -7.04 -1.50 -17.36
C LEU A 95 -8.40 -0.79 -17.51
N ASP A 96 -8.88 -0.62 -18.73
CA ASP A 96 -10.20 -0.04 -19.00
C ASP A 96 -11.30 -0.91 -18.36
N MET A 97 -11.23 -2.23 -18.51
CA MET A 97 -12.15 -3.17 -17.85
C MET A 97 -12.09 -3.06 -16.32
N LEU A 98 -10.90 -2.90 -15.72
CA LEU A 98 -10.76 -2.71 -14.28
C LEU A 98 -11.45 -1.44 -13.80
N ILE A 99 -11.26 -0.32 -14.51
CA ILE A 99 -11.90 0.97 -14.19
C ILE A 99 -13.42 0.86 -14.33
N ASP A 100 -13.92 0.21 -15.37
CA ASP A 100 -15.36 0.02 -15.57
C ASP A 100 -15.98 -0.87 -14.49
N ARG A 101 -15.28 -1.95 -14.08
CA ARG A 101 -15.72 -2.78 -12.96
C ARG A 101 -15.73 -2.01 -11.64
N LEU A 102 -14.70 -1.21 -11.39
CA LEU A 102 -14.64 -0.37 -10.21
C LEU A 102 -15.76 0.68 -10.19
N ARG A 103 -16.06 1.32 -11.33
CA ARG A 103 -17.20 2.26 -11.46
C ARG A 103 -18.54 1.59 -11.17
N ALA A 104 -18.76 0.42 -11.76
CA ALA A 104 -20.04 -0.30 -11.66
C ALA A 104 -20.25 -0.94 -10.28
N LYS A 105 -19.21 -1.56 -9.71
CA LYS A 105 -19.30 -2.34 -8.46
C LYS A 105 -18.94 -1.54 -7.22
N LYS A 106 -18.25 -0.40 -7.38
CA LYS A 106 -17.69 0.47 -6.35
C LYS A 106 -16.53 -0.16 -5.56
N ASN A 107 -16.47 -1.49 -5.50
CA ASN A 107 -15.50 -2.22 -4.72
C ASN A 107 -14.78 -3.26 -5.59
N LEU A 108 -13.44 -3.30 -5.51
CA LEU A 108 -12.58 -4.18 -6.29
C LEU A 108 -11.56 -4.85 -5.38
N ILE A 109 -11.26 -6.13 -5.59
CA ILE A 109 -10.11 -6.82 -4.98
C ILE A 109 -9.17 -7.27 -6.10
N LEU A 110 -7.92 -6.82 -6.02
CA LEU A 110 -6.81 -7.30 -6.82
C LEU A 110 -6.15 -8.46 -6.08
N GLN A 111 -6.25 -9.67 -6.61
CA GLN A 111 -5.67 -10.86 -6.00
C GLN A 111 -4.58 -11.45 -6.91
N GLY A 112 -3.58 -12.09 -6.33
CA GLY A 112 -2.54 -12.76 -7.14
C GLY A 112 -1.30 -13.11 -6.34
N PRO A 113 -0.32 -13.76 -6.98
CA PRO A 113 0.96 -14.10 -6.37
C PRO A 113 1.72 -12.88 -5.84
N PRO A 114 2.71 -13.08 -4.95
CA PRO A 114 3.59 -12.00 -4.53
C PRO A 114 4.35 -11.41 -5.72
N GLY A 115 4.62 -10.11 -5.68
CA GLY A 115 5.39 -9.44 -6.74
C GLY A 115 4.64 -9.18 -8.05
N THR A 116 3.30 -9.24 -8.08
CA THR A 116 2.50 -8.89 -9.27
C THR A 116 2.04 -7.43 -9.31
N GLY A 117 2.59 -6.55 -8.47
CA GLY A 117 2.32 -5.11 -8.48
C GLY A 117 0.95 -4.69 -7.97
N LYS A 118 0.23 -5.53 -7.20
CA LYS A 118 -1.14 -5.27 -6.70
C LYS A 118 -1.31 -3.91 -6.03
N THR A 119 -0.48 -3.59 -5.05
CA THR A 119 -0.55 -2.33 -4.28
C THR A 119 -0.30 -1.10 -5.15
N SER A 120 0.71 -1.16 -6.02
CA SER A 120 1.02 -0.09 -6.97
C SER A 120 -0.13 0.14 -7.95
N LEU A 121 -0.69 -0.94 -8.50
CA LEU A 121 -1.83 -0.87 -9.41
C LEU A 121 -3.09 -0.31 -8.71
N ALA A 122 -3.35 -0.70 -7.45
CA ALA A 122 -4.49 -0.18 -6.68
C ALA A 122 -4.45 1.36 -6.57
N LYS A 123 -3.29 1.94 -6.23
CA LYS A 123 -3.10 3.39 -6.14
C LYS A 123 -3.26 4.08 -7.50
N ARG A 124 -2.67 3.51 -8.56
CA ARG A 124 -2.78 4.04 -9.93
C ARG A 124 -4.21 3.99 -10.47
N LEU A 125 -4.95 2.91 -10.22
CA LEU A 125 -6.37 2.79 -10.55
C LEU A 125 -7.21 3.84 -9.82
N ALA A 126 -6.87 4.14 -8.54
CA ALA A 126 -7.54 5.20 -7.79
C ALA A 126 -7.33 6.56 -8.45
N PHE A 127 -6.12 6.92 -8.85
CA PHE A 127 -5.82 8.17 -9.57
C PHE A 127 -6.55 8.23 -10.92
N ALA A 128 -6.49 7.18 -11.73
CA ALA A 128 -7.17 7.13 -13.02
C ALA A 128 -8.71 7.19 -12.88
N LEU A 129 -9.27 6.58 -11.82
CA LEU A 129 -10.70 6.70 -11.51
C LEU A 129 -11.09 8.15 -11.16
N MET A 130 -10.25 8.86 -10.40
CA MET A 130 -10.44 10.27 -10.04
C MET A 130 -10.21 11.21 -11.24
N GLY A 131 -9.36 10.81 -12.20
CA GLY A 131 -8.92 11.62 -13.34
C GLY A 131 -7.77 12.58 -13.00
N GLU A 132 -7.22 12.48 -11.80
CA GLU A 132 -6.16 13.34 -11.30
C GLU A 132 -5.35 12.66 -10.20
N LYS A 133 -4.08 13.06 -10.06
CA LYS A 133 -3.15 12.54 -9.04
C LYS A 133 -3.28 13.37 -7.76
N ASP A 134 -4.28 13.05 -6.94
CA ASP A 134 -4.51 13.70 -5.64
C ASP A 134 -4.43 12.67 -4.50
N PRO A 135 -3.28 12.59 -3.80
CA PRO A 135 -3.10 11.66 -2.67
C PRO A 135 -4.07 11.93 -1.50
N ASN A 136 -4.55 13.17 -1.32
CA ASN A 136 -5.43 13.53 -0.20
C ASN A 136 -6.80 12.86 -0.28
N ARG A 137 -7.21 12.41 -1.47
CA ARG A 137 -8.46 11.68 -1.69
C ARG A 137 -8.30 10.16 -1.67
N ILE A 138 -7.10 9.68 -1.37
CA ILE A 138 -6.82 8.27 -1.10
C ILE A 138 -6.58 8.10 0.39
N ARG A 139 -7.22 7.09 0.99
CA ARG A 139 -6.88 6.59 2.32
C ARG A 139 -6.34 5.18 2.17
N ALA A 140 -5.10 4.95 2.61
CA ALA A 140 -4.47 3.64 2.59
C ALA A 140 -4.46 3.05 4.00
N VAL A 141 -4.78 1.76 4.11
CA VAL A 141 -4.73 1.01 5.36
C VAL A 141 -4.31 -0.42 5.06
N GLN A 142 -3.45 -0.99 5.89
CA GLN A 142 -3.07 -2.40 5.81
C GLN A 142 -3.86 -3.20 6.83
N PHE A 143 -4.51 -4.28 6.39
CA PHE A 143 -5.14 -5.22 7.29
C PHE A 143 -4.10 -6.14 7.92
N HIS A 144 -4.23 -6.39 9.20
CA HIS A 144 -3.41 -7.31 9.99
C HIS A 144 -4.26 -7.96 11.09
N PRO A 145 -3.83 -9.06 11.70
CA PRO A 145 -4.65 -9.82 12.66
C PRO A 145 -5.16 -9.02 13.85
N ASN A 146 -4.46 -7.97 14.25
CA ASN A 146 -4.83 -7.14 15.40
C ASN A 146 -5.65 -5.90 15.03
N LEU A 147 -5.96 -5.68 13.74
CA LEU A 147 -6.81 -4.56 13.33
C LEU A 147 -8.26 -4.83 13.74
N SER A 148 -8.85 -3.88 14.44
CA SER A 148 -10.21 -4.00 14.98
C SER A 148 -11.20 -3.07 14.26
N TYR A 149 -12.47 -3.25 14.57
CA TYR A 149 -13.54 -2.33 14.19
C TYR A 149 -13.28 -0.90 14.70
N GLU A 150 -12.76 -0.80 15.93
CA GLU A 150 -12.44 0.45 16.58
C GLU A 150 -11.34 1.22 15.83
N ASP A 151 -10.37 0.50 15.24
CA ASP A 151 -9.29 1.11 14.46
C ASP A 151 -9.76 1.59 13.09
N PHE A 152 -10.67 0.85 12.49
CA PHE A 152 -11.06 1.07 11.11
C PHE A 152 -12.32 1.93 10.96
N VAL A 153 -13.30 1.73 11.84
CA VAL A 153 -14.58 2.43 11.79
C VAL A 153 -14.67 3.50 12.86
N ARG A 154 -14.81 3.11 14.12
CA ARG A 154 -14.93 4.06 15.25
C ARG A 154 -14.69 3.35 16.57
N GLY A 155 -13.95 3.98 17.48
CA GLY A 155 -13.69 3.42 18.80
C GLY A 155 -13.19 4.43 19.82
N TRP A 156 -13.07 3.97 21.05
CA TRP A 156 -12.53 4.75 22.15
C TRP A 156 -11.01 4.81 22.07
N ARG A 157 -10.44 6.02 22.16
CA ARG A 157 -8.99 6.26 22.16
C ARG A 157 -8.57 6.99 23.41
N PRO A 158 -7.43 6.62 24.03
CA PRO A 158 -6.85 7.39 25.11
C PRO A 158 -6.40 8.76 24.59
N THR A 159 -6.76 9.80 25.35
CA THR A 159 -6.32 11.17 25.12
C THR A 159 -5.13 11.51 26.01
N GLY A 160 -4.37 12.55 25.66
CA GLY A 160 -3.16 12.94 26.41
C GLY A 160 -3.42 13.34 27.88
N ASP A 161 -4.68 13.61 28.26
CA ASP A 161 -5.14 13.93 29.62
C ASP A 161 -5.58 12.66 30.41
N GLY A 162 -5.35 11.46 29.88
CA GLY A 162 -5.70 10.19 30.51
C GLY A 162 -7.17 9.80 30.42
N LYS A 163 -7.99 10.55 29.67
CA LYS A 163 -9.38 10.22 29.40
C LYS A 163 -9.50 9.36 28.13
N LEU A 164 -10.69 8.85 27.89
CA LEU A 164 -11.06 8.22 26.64
C LEU A 164 -11.93 9.16 25.82
N ALA A 165 -11.59 9.35 24.55
CA ALA A 165 -12.42 10.04 23.59
C ALA A 165 -12.83 9.09 22.47
N LEU A 166 -14.03 9.25 21.95
CA LEU A 166 -14.51 8.52 20.79
C LEU A 166 -13.92 9.16 19.52
N ALA A 167 -13.20 8.36 18.74
CA ALA A 167 -12.54 8.80 17.52
C ALA A 167 -13.02 7.97 16.33
N ASP A 168 -13.11 8.63 15.18
CA ASP A 168 -13.37 7.96 13.90
C ASP A 168 -12.11 7.28 13.39
N GLY A 169 -12.27 6.08 12.83
CA GLY A 169 -11.21 5.34 12.14
C GLY A 169 -11.11 5.73 10.66
N VAL A 170 -10.12 5.17 9.99
CA VAL A 170 -9.74 5.51 8.60
C VAL A 170 -10.92 5.46 7.63
N PHE A 171 -11.82 4.47 7.77
CA PHE A 171 -12.96 4.31 6.87
C PHE A 171 -14.05 5.36 7.12
N MET A 172 -14.32 5.68 8.39
CA MET A 172 -15.26 6.76 8.72
C MET A 172 -14.74 8.13 8.29
N GLU A 173 -13.45 8.39 8.45
CA GLU A 173 -12.84 9.62 7.94
C GLU A 173 -13.02 9.75 6.41
N ALA A 174 -12.83 8.65 5.66
CA ALA A 174 -13.07 8.62 4.22
C ALA A 174 -14.53 8.88 3.86
N ILE A 175 -15.50 8.29 4.60
CA ILE A 175 -16.92 8.56 4.44
C ILE A 175 -17.24 10.05 4.67
N ILE A 176 -16.69 10.63 5.73
CA ILE A 176 -16.93 12.05 6.08
C ILE A 176 -16.33 12.96 5.00
N ALA A 177 -15.10 12.68 4.55
CA ALA A 177 -14.45 13.43 3.48
C ALA A 177 -15.25 13.38 2.16
N ALA A 178 -15.69 12.18 1.76
CA ALA A 178 -16.47 11.99 0.55
C ALA A 178 -17.83 12.71 0.61
N ARG A 179 -18.50 12.73 1.76
CA ARG A 179 -19.75 13.49 1.96
C ARG A 179 -19.56 15.00 1.88
N LYS A 180 -18.42 15.52 2.33
CA LYS A 180 -18.11 16.95 2.27
C LYS A 180 -17.87 17.44 0.83
N ALA A 181 -17.46 16.56 -0.08
CA ALA A 181 -17.16 16.89 -1.47
C ALA A 181 -17.86 15.89 -2.44
N PRO A 182 -19.19 15.97 -2.64
CA PRO A 182 -19.97 14.98 -3.39
C PRO A 182 -19.57 14.87 -4.87
N SER A 183 -19.03 15.93 -5.47
CA SER A 183 -18.56 15.94 -6.86
C SER A 183 -17.19 15.27 -7.05
N ALA A 184 -16.40 15.13 -5.99
CA ALA A 184 -15.08 14.52 -6.01
C ALA A 184 -15.17 13.02 -5.67
N LYS A 185 -14.33 12.20 -6.29
CA LYS A 185 -14.23 10.77 -5.97
C LYS A 185 -13.17 10.55 -4.90
N PHE A 186 -13.46 9.64 -3.96
CA PHE A 186 -12.56 9.22 -2.89
C PHE A 186 -12.34 7.70 -2.98
N VAL A 187 -11.15 7.25 -2.60
CA VAL A 187 -10.79 5.84 -2.64
C VAL A 187 -10.14 5.41 -1.34
N VAL A 188 -10.62 4.30 -0.78
CA VAL A 188 -9.93 3.59 0.30
C VAL A 188 -9.19 2.42 -0.32
N VAL A 189 -7.86 2.38 -0.14
CA VAL A 189 -7.00 1.27 -0.54
C VAL A 189 -6.73 0.42 0.69
N ILE A 190 -7.14 -0.85 0.65
CA ILE A 190 -6.94 -1.81 1.74
C ILE A 190 -5.89 -2.82 1.29
N GLU A 191 -4.71 -2.75 1.88
CA GLU A 191 -3.64 -3.70 1.61
C GLU A 191 -3.83 -4.97 2.45
N GLU A 192 -3.59 -6.14 1.84
CA GLU A 192 -3.69 -7.45 2.49
C GLU A 192 -5.04 -7.68 3.19
N ILE A 193 -6.16 -7.39 2.49
CA ILE A 193 -7.52 -7.44 3.05
C ILE A 193 -7.88 -8.80 3.69
N ASN A 194 -7.19 -9.87 3.32
CA ASN A 194 -7.36 -11.22 3.86
C ASN A 194 -6.55 -11.49 5.13
N ARG A 195 -5.62 -10.61 5.56
CA ARG A 195 -4.84 -10.79 6.79
C ARG A 195 -5.58 -10.44 8.07
N GLY A 196 -6.68 -9.70 7.97
CA GLY A 196 -7.60 -9.47 9.08
C GLY A 196 -8.87 -10.31 8.94
N ASN A 197 -9.83 -10.05 9.81
CA ASN A 197 -11.21 -10.55 9.65
C ASN A 197 -12.10 -9.42 9.10
N PRO A 198 -12.32 -9.34 7.76
CA PRO A 198 -13.04 -8.22 7.18
C PRO A 198 -14.47 -8.07 7.71
N ALA A 199 -15.16 -9.17 8.02
CA ALA A 199 -16.51 -9.10 8.57
C ALA A 199 -16.54 -8.43 9.95
N GLN A 200 -15.54 -8.69 10.79
CA GLN A 200 -15.39 -8.07 12.09
C GLN A 200 -14.93 -6.60 11.97
N ILE A 201 -13.96 -6.33 11.08
CA ILE A 201 -13.36 -5.00 10.91
C ILE A 201 -14.35 -3.99 10.32
N PHE A 202 -15.13 -4.40 9.32
CA PHE A 202 -16.17 -3.54 8.72
C PHE A 202 -17.44 -3.46 9.59
N GLY A 203 -17.72 -4.51 10.39
CA GLY A 203 -18.96 -4.62 11.14
C GLY A 203 -20.20 -4.41 10.27
N GLU A 204 -21.14 -3.58 10.73
CA GLU A 204 -22.39 -3.26 10.03
C GLU A 204 -22.17 -2.56 8.68
N LEU A 205 -21.05 -1.81 8.53
CA LEU A 205 -20.71 -1.14 7.27
C LEU A 205 -20.44 -2.11 6.12
N LEU A 206 -20.09 -3.38 6.42
CA LEU A 206 -19.97 -4.40 5.40
C LEU A 206 -21.25 -4.55 4.58
N THR A 207 -22.42 -4.42 5.21
CA THR A 207 -23.71 -4.51 4.52
C THR A 207 -23.93 -3.35 3.55
N LEU A 208 -23.39 -2.17 3.85
CA LEU A 208 -23.51 -0.97 3.05
C LEU A 208 -22.54 -0.90 1.85
N LEU A 209 -21.59 -1.85 1.75
CA LEU A 209 -20.67 -1.91 0.60
C LEU A 209 -21.32 -2.42 -0.69
N GLU A 210 -22.59 -2.80 -0.67
CA GLU A 210 -23.31 -3.19 -1.87
C GLU A 210 -23.65 -1.95 -2.73
N ALA A 211 -23.34 -1.98 -4.02
CA ALA A 211 -23.56 -0.85 -4.93
C ALA A 211 -25.00 -0.32 -4.96
N GLY A 212 -25.98 -1.16 -4.60
CA GLY A 212 -27.38 -0.77 -4.48
C GLY A 212 -27.79 -0.19 -3.12
N LYS A 213 -26.85 0.00 -2.19
CA LYS A 213 -27.11 0.46 -0.81
C LYS A 213 -26.26 1.68 -0.42
N LEU A 214 -26.02 2.56 -1.36
CA LEU A 214 -25.17 3.73 -1.17
C LEU A 214 -25.96 5.03 -0.97
N THR A 215 -27.23 4.91 -0.57
CA THR A 215 -28.14 6.04 -0.41
C THR A 215 -28.41 6.36 1.07
N PRO A 216 -28.83 7.58 1.40
CA PRO A 216 -29.21 7.91 2.77
C PRO A 216 -30.34 7.05 3.35
N SER A 217 -31.21 6.46 2.49
CA SER A 217 -32.27 5.56 2.93
C SER A 217 -31.77 4.21 3.43
N ASP A 218 -30.54 3.81 3.06
CA ASP A 218 -29.91 2.56 3.50
C ASP A 218 -29.07 2.74 4.78
N ALA A 219 -29.02 3.97 5.33
CA ALA A 219 -28.19 4.29 6.46
C ALA A 219 -28.47 3.40 7.69
N LEU A 220 -27.42 2.97 8.38
CA LEU A 220 -27.47 2.14 9.57
C LEU A 220 -26.89 2.89 10.76
N GLU A 221 -27.39 2.58 11.95
CA GLU A 221 -26.74 2.99 13.20
C GLU A 221 -25.51 2.14 13.45
N LEU A 222 -24.40 2.81 13.85
CA LEU A 222 -23.17 2.13 14.20
C LEU A 222 -23.20 1.64 15.65
N CYS A 223 -22.38 0.66 15.98
CA CYS A 223 -22.18 0.16 17.35
C CYS A 223 -21.82 1.30 18.32
N TYR A 224 -20.97 2.22 17.90
CA TYR A 224 -20.60 3.40 18.69
C TYR A 224 -21.35 4.66 18.21
N PRO A 225 -21.88 5.50 19.15
CA PRO A 225 -22.52 6.76 18.81
C PRO A 225 -21.53 7.76 18.19
N HIS A 226 -21.96 8.95 17.85
CA HIS A 226 -21.07 10.07 17.55
C HIS A 226 -20.38 10.61 18.83
N ALA A 227 -19.31 11.39 18.64
CA ALA A 227 -18.56 11.98 19.76
C ALA A 227 -19.43 12.85 20.72
N ASP A 228 -20.58 13.38 20.24
CA ASP A 228 -21.58 14.11 21.03
C ASP A 228 -22.58 13.17 21.76
N GLY A 229 -22.35 11.85 21.73
CA GLY A 229 -23.21 10.84 22.36
C GLY A 229 -24.51 10.54 21.62
N LYS A 230 -24.76 11.15 20.45
CA LYS A 230 -25.99 10.93 19.68
C LYS A 230 -25.78 9.83 18.64
N GLN A 231 -26.74 8.95 18.52
CA GLN A 231 -26.83 8.03 17.38
C GLN A 231 -27.25 8.80 16.12
N ARG A 232 -26.48 8.61 15.08
CA ARG A 232 -26.79 9.17 13.75
C ARG A 232 -26.53 8.09 12.72
N PRO A 233 -27.54 7.72 11.91
CA PRO A 233 -27.35 6.72 10.88
C PRO A 233 -26.24 7.12 9.88
N VAL A 234 -25.44 6.14 9.50
CA VAL A 234 -24.33 6.30 8.57
C VAL A 234 -24.65 5.53 7.29
N HIS A 235 -24.41 6.13 6.14
CA HIS A 235 -24.39 5.46 4.83
C HIS A 235 -23.06 5.70 4.14
N ILE A 236 -22.68 4.83 3.24
CA ILE A 236 -21.50 5.00 2.38
C ILE A 236 -21.93 5.86 1.18
N PRO A 237 -21.29 7.00 0.88
CA PRO A 237 -21.69 7.84 -0.24
C PRO A 237 -21.25 7.25 -1.59
N GLU A 238 -22.01 7.54 -2.66
CA GLU A 238 -21.78 6.98 -4.01
C GLU A 238 -20.41 7.33 -4.62
N ASN A 239 -19.78 8.40 -4.15
CA ASN A 239 -18.47 8.86 -4.61
C ASN A 239 -17.30 8.25 -3.83
N LEU A 240 -17.55 7.32 -2.90
CA LEU A 240 -16.53 6.54 -2.20
C LEU A 240 -16.36 5.16 -2.85
N TYR A 241 -15.12 4.78 -3.10
CA TYR A 241 -14.72 3.52 -3.71
C TYR A 241 -13.75 2.77 -2.80
N VAL A 242 -13.71 1.44 -2.91
CA VAL A 242 -12.78 0.60 -2.13
C VAL A 242 -11.98 -0.30 -3.07
N ILE A 243 -10.66 -0.29 -2.94
CA ILE A 243 -9.78 -1.21 -3.66
C ILE A 243 -9.00 -2.02 -2.64
N GLY A 244 -9.27 -3.32 -2.56
CA GLY A 244 -8.52 -4.25 -1.74
C GLY A 244 -7.39 -4.91 -2.53
N THR A 245 -6.28 -5.24 -1.87
CA THR A 245 -5.26 -6.16 -2.41
C THR A 245 -5.21 -7.42 -1.56
N MET A 246 -4.94 -8.56 -2.20
CA MET A 246 -4.90 -9.85 -1.54
C MET A 246 -3.76 -10.71 -2.11
N ASN A 247 -2.89 -11.18 -1.23
CA ASN A 247 -1.91 -12.19 -1.57
C ASN A 247 -2.54 -13.58 -1.43
N ILE A 248 -2.53 -14.37 -2.51
CA ILE A 248 -3.16 -15.70 -2.54
C ILE A 248 -2.19 -16.84 -2.22
N ALA A 249 -0.89 -16.57 -2.13
CA ALA A 249 0.12 -17.57 -1.77
C ALA A 249 0.09 -17.93 -0.27
N ASP A 250 -0.41 -17.05 0.57
CA ASP A 250 -0.41 -17.25 2.02
C ASP A 250 -1.50 -18.25 2.43
N ARG A 251 -1.09 -19.50 2.72
CA ARG A 251 -2.00 -20.59 3.12
C ARG A 251 -2.53 -20.45 4.55
N SER A 252 -1.89 -19.62 5.38
CA SER A 252 -2.28 -19.42 6.78
C SER A 252 -3.53 -18.54 6.92
N LEU A 253 -3.95 -17.88 5.83
CA LEU A 253 -5.04 -16.92 5.83
C LEU A 253 -6.38 -17.60 5.61
N ALA A 254 -7.42 -17.09 6.30
CA ALA A 254 -8.77 -17.56 6.16
C ALA A 254 -9.27 -17.41 4.70
N LEU A 255 -10.07 -18.37 4.26
CA LEU A 255 -10.81 -18.23 3.00
C LEU A 255 -11.62 -16.93 3.04
N VAL A 256 -11.53 -16.17 1.96
CA VAL A 256 -12.30 -14.92 1.83
C VAL A 256 -13.78 -15.22 2.03
N ASP A 257 -14.37 -14.55 3.02
CA ASP A 257 -15.79 -14.69 3.36
C ASP A 257 -16.67 -14.48 2.12
N LEU A 258 -17.67 -15.33 1.96
CA LEU A 258 -18.69 -15.21 0.90
C LEU A 258 -19.38 -13.85 0.91
N ALA A 259 -19.44 -13.19 2.07
CA ALA A 259 -19.96 -11.83 2.19
C ALA A 259 -19.17 -10.81 1.38
N LEU A 260 -17.83 -10.90 1.34
CA LEU A 260 -16.99 -10.06 0.49
C LEU A 260 -17.17 -10.38 -1.01
N ARG A 261 -17.29 -11.67 -1.37
CA ARG A 261 -17.46 -12.09 -2.77
C ARG A 261 -18.68 -11.48 -3.45
N ARG A 262 -19.72 -11.21 -2.70
CA ARG A 262 -20.93 -10.56 -3.21
C ARG A 262 -20.77 -9.05 -3.41
N ARG A 263 -19.91 -8.40 -2.63
CA ARG A 263 -19.75 -6.94 -2.55
C ARG A 263 -18.59 -6.42 -3.39
N PHE A 264 -17.60 -7.22 -3.64
CA PHE A 264 -16.41 -6.85 -4.41
C PHE A 264 -16.38 -7.56 -5.77
N ALA A 265 -15.83 -6.90 -6.77
CA ALA A 265 -15.34 -7.56 -7.96
C ALA A 265 -13.93 -8.12 -7.66
N PHE A 266 -13.69 -9.39 -8.01
CA PHE A 266 -12.39 -10.03 -7.80
C PHE A 266 -11.68 -10.14 -9.14
N VAL A 267 -10.44 -9.64 -9.20
CA VAL A 267 -9.61 -9.71 -10.40
C VAL A 267 -8.28 -10.36 -10.06
N GLY A 268 -7.95 -11.43 -10.78
CA GLY A 268 -6.68 -12.14 -10.69
C GLY A 268 -5.61 -11.40 -11.47
N LEU A 269 -4.48 -11.13 -10.83
CA LEU A 269 -3.26 -10.65 -11.48
C LEU A 269 -2.26 -11.79 -11.55
N GLU A 270 -1.75 -12.03 -12.74
CA GLU A 270 -0.69 -13.02 -12.99
C GLU A 270 0.66 -12.32 -13.19
N PRO A 271 1.79 -13.01 -13.02
CA PRO A 271 3.09 -12.49 -13.42
C PRO A 271 3.07 -12.07 -14.90
N ARG A 272 3.54 -10.86 -15.18
CA ARG A 272 3.57 -10.30 -16.54
C ARG A 272 5.03 -10.09 -16.95
N LEU A 273 5.59 -11.12 -17.56
CA LEU A 273 6.84 -11.06 -18.32
C LEU A 273 6.45 -11.04 -19.80
N GLY A 274 7.18 -10.37 -20.64
CA GLY A 274 6.84 -10.22 -22.05
C GLY A 274 7.30 -8.88 -22.61
N THR A 275 6.79 -8.48 -23.77
CA THR A 275 7.31 -7.30 -24.50
C THR A 275 7.22 -6.02 -23.69
N ALA A 276 6.10 -5.73 -23.02
CA ALA A 276 5.95 -4.53 -22.24
C ALA A 276 6.95 -4.49 -21.06
N TRP A 277 7.12 -5.59 -20.34
CA TRP A 277 8.09 -5.71 -19.27
C TRP A 277 9.52 -5.58 -19.80
N ARG A 278 9.88 -6.30 -20.89
CA ARG A 278 11.23 -6.22 -21.49
C ARG A 278 11.60 -4.80 -21.88
N ASN A 279 10.71 -4.11 -22.59
CA ASN A 279 10.96 -2.72 -22.99
C ASN A 279 11.18 -1.82 -21.77
N TRP A 280 10.35 -1.94 -20.76
CA TRP A 280 10.47 -1.15 -19.54
C TRP A 280 11.80 -1.38 -18.81
N VAL A 281 12.17 -2.64 -18.57
CA VAL A 281 13.41 -2.93 -17.81
C VAL A 281 14.67 -2.56 -18.58
N VAL A 282 14.66 -2.61 -19.92
CA VAL A 282 15.77 -2.14 -20.76
C VAL A 282 15.82 -0.61 -20.78
N GLU A 283 14.73 0.06 -21.10
CA GLU A 283 14.70 1.49 -21.34
C GLU A 283 14.76 2.30 -20.03
N ALA A 284 13.90 1.97 -19.07
CA ALA A 284 13.78 2.67 -17.80
C ALA A 284 14.80 2.19 -16.76
N CYS A 285 14.98 0.85 -16.62
CA CYS A 285 15.80 0.27 -15.57
C CYS A 285 17.24 -0.04 -15.98
N GLY A 286 17.60 0.07 -17.28
CA GLY A 286 18.98 -0.14 -17.76
C GLY A 286 19.44 -1.62 -17.73
N VAL A 287 18.51 -2.57 -17.74
CA VAL A 287 18.83 -4.00 -17.87
C VAL A 287 19.42 -4.24 -19.26
N ASP A 288 20.50 -5.04 -19.33
CA ASP A 288 21.12 -5.39 -20.59
C ASP A 288 20.14 -6.13 -21.50
N ALA A 289 19.95 -5.62 -22.73
CA ALA A 289 19.00 -6.15 -23.70
C ALA A 289 19.30 -7.61 -24.11
N VAL A 290 20.57 -8.07 -24.05
CA VAL A 290 20.94 -9.45 -24.33
C VAL A 290 20.54 -10.37 -23.17
N LEU A 291 20.64 -9.88 -21.93
CA LEU A 291 20.36 -10.67 -20.72
C LEU A 291 18.88 -10.69 -20.34
N VAL A 292 18.09 -9.69 -20.76
CA VAL A 292 16.66 -9.61 -20.40
C VAL A 292 15.86 -10.82 -20.88
N ALA A 293 16.15 -11.33 -22.07
CA ALA A 293 15.46 -12.49 -22.61
C ALA A 293 15.80 -13.79 -21.84
N ASP A 294 17.05 -13.91 -21.35
CA ASP A 294 17.46 -15.05 -20.51
C ASP A 294 16.82 -14.97 -19.12
N ILE A 295 16.75 -13.79 -18.51
CA ILE A 295 16.02 -13.59 -17.24
C ILE A 295 14.54 -13.99 -17.40
N GLU A 296 13.88 -13.47 -18.44
CA GLU A 296 12.49 -13.82 -18.75
C GLU A 296 12.26 -15.31 -18.88
N HIS A 297 13.12 -15.97 -19.68
CA HIS A 297 13.03 -17.41 -19.92
C HIS A 297 13.15 -18.20 -18.60
N ARG A 298 14.17 -17.91 -17.79
CA ARG A 298 14.43 -18.59 -16.51
C ARG A 298 13.29 -18.42 -15.51
N ILE A 299 12.76 -17.20 -15.38
CA ILE A 299 11.64 -16.94 -14.47
C ILE A 299 10.35 -17.59 -15.00
N THR A 300 10.15 -17.64 -16.30
CA THR A 300 9.01 -18.35 -16.92
C THR A 300 9.09 -19.85 -16.65
N GLU A 301 10.24 -20.50 -16.88
CA GLU A 301 10.43 -21.91 -16.57
C GLU A 301 10.25 -22.23 -15.08
N LEU A 302 10.75 -21.36 -14.20
CA LEU A 302 10.52 -21.49 -12.77
C LEU A 302 9.02 -21.42 -12.45
N ASN A 303 8.32 -20.44 -13.00
CA ASN A 303 6.88 -20.25 -12.79
C ASN A 303 6.06 -21.43 -13.35
N ASP A 304 6.48 -22.03 -14.45
CA ASP A 304 5.85 -23.24 -14.99
C ASP A 304 6.08 -24.44 -14.06
N THR A 305 7.28 -24.57 -13.52
CA THR A 305 7.61 -25.60 -12.52
C THR A 305 6.76 -25.45 -11.25
N ILE A 306 6.66 -24.23 -10.71
CA ILE A 306 5.83 -23.91 -9.55
C ILE A 306 4.35 -24.19 -9.83
N ALA A 307 3.84 -23.78 -11.00
CA ALA A 307 2.45 -23.98 -11.37
C ALA A 307 2.06 -25.45 -11.55
N ALA A 308 3.01 -26.28 -11.98
CA ALA A 308 2.83 -27.72 -12.15
C ALA A 308 2.96 -28.51 -10.84
N ASP A 309 3.58 -27.95 -9.81
CA ASP A 309 3.71 -28.63 -8.51
C ASP A 309 2.34 -28.71 -7.81
N ALA A 310 1.92 -29.92 -7.47
CA ALA A 310 0.61 -30.18 -6.84
C ALA A 310 0.46 -29.54 -5.45
N ARG A 311 1.57 -29.24 -4.77
CA ARG A 311 1.60 -28.61 -3.44
C ARG A 311 1.50 -27.08 -3.53
N LEU A 312 1.97 -26.49 -4.62
CA LEU A 312 2.07 -25.05 -4.84
C LEU A 312 0.93 -24.54 -5.74
N GLY A 313 1.09 -24.68 -7.05
CA GLY A 313 0.16 -24.16 -8.04
C GLY A 313 0.43 -22.69 -8.42
N LYS A 314 -0.43 -22.14 -9.30
CA LYS A 314 -0.26 -20.78 -9.87
C LYS A 314 -0.18 -19.65 -8.84
N GLN A 315 -0.76 -19.83 -7.67
CA GLN A 315 -0.77 -18.82 -6.61
C GLN A 315 0.60 -18.55 -6.00
N PHE A 316 1.58 -19.43 -6.22
CA PHE A 316 2.94 -19.33 -5.73
C PHE A 316 3.95 -18.84 -6.80
N GLN A 317 3.50 -18.55 -8.01
CA GLN A 317 4.37 -18.03 -9.05
C GLN A 317 5.10 -16.76 -8.62
N ILE A 318 6.31 -16.57 -9.11
CA ILE A 318 7.15 -15.40 -8.86
C ILE A 318 6.66 -14.24 -9.73
N GLY A 319 6.27 -13.14 -9.11
CA GLY A 319 5.81 -11.95 -9.82
C GLY A 319 6.94 -11.18 -10.50
N HIS A 320 6.60 -10.43 -11.52
CA HIS A 320 7.54 -9.64 -12.31
C HIS A 320 8.29 -8.56 -11.52
N SER A 321 7.78 -8.09 -10.38
CA SER A 321 8.46 -7.06 -9.58
C SER A 321 9.78 -7.55 -8.98
N TYR A 322 9.94 -8.85 -8.73
CA TYR A 322 11.22 -9.40 -8.25
C TYR A 322 12.34 -9.20 -9.28
N VAL A 323 11.99 -9.24 -10.55
CA VAL A 323 12.95 -9.09 -11.66
C VAL A 323 12.81 -7.77 -12.40
N THR A 324 12.24 -6.77 -11.74
CA THR A 324 12.16 -5.38 -12.20
C THR A 324 12.97 -4.50 -11.25
N PRO A 325 14.14 -3.99 -11.66
CA PRO A 325 14.96 -3.14 -10.79
C PRO A 325 14.22 -1.91 -10.30
N ALA A 326 14.33 -1.58 -9.02
CA ALA A 326 13.73 -0.37 -8.44
C ALA A 326 14.43 0.92 -8.92
N HIS A 327 15.71 0.82 -9.31
CA HIS A 327 16.53 1.91 -9.79
C HIS A 327 17.23 1.52 -11.08
N ARG A 328 17.65 2.52 -11.86
CA ARG A 328 18.41 2.27 -13.08
C ARG A 328 19.75 1.60 -12.74
N LEU A 329 20.05 0.50 -13.41
CA LEU A 329 21.30 -0.22 -13.27
C LEU A 329 22.41 0.47 -14.07
N GLU A 330 23.65 0.41 -13.56
CA GLU A 330 24.82 0.81 -14.31
C GLU A 330 25.16 -0.22 -15.40
N PRO A 331 25.75 0.20 -16.52
CA PRO A 331 26.15 -0.71 -17.58
C PRO A 331 27.05 -1.85 -17.08
N GLY A 332 26.65 -3.09 -17.33
CA GLY A 332 27.38 -4.29 -16.92
C GLY A 332 26.95 -4.88 -15.57
N ASP A 333 26.12 -4.19 -14.77
CA ASP A 333 25.69 -4.67 -13.45
C ASP A 333 24.53 -5.67 -13.49
N THR A 334 23.88 -5.87 -14.63
CA THR A 334 22.70 -6.76 -14.77
C THR A 334 22.93 -8.14 -14.18
N ARG A 335 24.09 -8.80 -14.48
CA ARG A 335 24.40 -10.13 -13.94
C ARG A 335 24.55 -10.13 -12.43
N LYS A 336 25.27 -9.17 -11.89
CA LYS A 336 25.48 -9.00 -10.45
C LYS A 336 24.15 -8.77 -9.74
N TRP A 337 23.34 -7.86 -10.26
CA TRP A 337 22.02 -7.55 -9.72
C TRP A 337 21.11 -8.79 -9.72
N PHE A 338 20.99 -9.50 -10.84
CA PHE A 338 20.11 -10.67 -10.91
C PHE A 338 20.54 -11.79 -9.95
N ARG A 339 21.85 -12.05 -9.83
CA ARG A 339 22.37 -12.99 -8.83
C ARG A 339 22.02 -12.58 -7.40
N GLN A 340 22.08 -11.29 -7.09
CA GLN A 340 21.69 -10.77 -5.76
C GLN A 340 20.19 -11.01 -5.53
N VAL A 341 19.32 -10.67 -6.48
CA VAL A 341 17.88 -10.90 -6.39
C VAL A 341 17.58 -12.40 -6.18
N VAL A 342 18.25 -13.29 -6.93
CA VAL A 342 18.07 -14.73 -6.74
C VAL A 342 18.52 -15.16 -5.34
N ALA A 343 19.66 -14.67 -4.87
CA ALA A 343 20.20 -15.08 -3.57
C ALA A 343 19.45 -14.52 -2.35
N THR A 344 18.90 -13.30 -2.46
CA THR A 344 18.35 -12.58 -1.31
C THR A 344 16.83 -12.48 -1.28
N GLU A 345 16.16 -12.71 -2.41
CA GLU A 345 14.71 -12.54 -2.54
C GLU A 345 14.04 -13.81 -3.06
N ILE A 346 14.43 -14.33 -4.23
CA ILE A 346 13.79 -15.49 -4.82
C ILE A 346 14.19 -16.78 -4.09
N GLY A 347 15.48 -16.97 -3.79
CA GLY A 347 15.99 -18.15 -3.09
C GLY A 347 15.30 -18.42 -1.75
N PRO A 348 15.30 -17.47 -0.81
CA PRO A 348 14.60 -17.63 0.46
C PRO A 348 13.10 -17.95 0.29
N LEU A 349 12.46 -17.39 -0.75
CA LEU A 349 11.06 -17.68 -1.05
C LEU A 349 10.88 -19.12 -1.56
N LEU A 350 11.79 -19.63 -2.37
CA LEU A 350 11.78 -21.03 -2.83
C LEU A 350 12.04 -22.01 -1.69
N ASP A 351 12.92 -21.67 -0.75
CA ASP A 351 13.16 -22.46 0.47
C ASP A 351 11.89 -22.57 1.32
N GLU A 352 11.11 -21.49 1.41
CA GLU A 352 9.82 -21.50 2.09
C GLU A 352 8.78 -22.33 1.34
N TYR A 353 8.73 -22.23 0.00
CA TYR A 353 7.77 -22.96 -0.82
C TYR A 353 8.01 -24.47 -0.80
N TRP A 354 9.24 -24.89 -0.85
CA TRP A 354 9.67 -26.30 -0.81
C TRP A 354 10.37 -26.66 0.51
N PHE A 355 9.87 -26.13 1.64
CA PHE A 355 10.46 -26.40 2.96
C PHE A 355 10.56 -27.90 3.30
N ASP A 356 9.66 -28.72 2.77
CA ASP A 356 9.59 -30.18 2.90
C ASP A 356 10.39 -30.92 1.79
N ALA A 357 10.93 -30.19 0.81
CA ALA A 357 11.65 -30.74 -0.33
C ALA A 357 12.85 -29.84 -0.72
N PRO A 358 13.83 -29.60 0.18
CA PRO A 358 14.89 -28.62 -0.04
C PRO A 358 15.74 -28.87 -1.28
N ALA A 359 15.85 -30.11 -1.73
CA ALA A 359 16.55 -30.45 -2.98
C ALA A 359 15.86 -29.86 -4.23
N GLU A 360 14.54 -29.68 -4.21
CA GLU A 360 13.80 -29.03 -5.31
C GLU A 360 14.10 -27.53 -5.32
N ALA A 361 14.14 -26.86 -4.14
CA ALA A 361 14.52 -25.46 -4.01
C ALA A 361 15.95 -25.22 -4.51
N GLU A 362 16.92 -26.05 -4.07
CA GLU A 362 18.31 -25.96 -4.51
C GLU A 362 18.44 -26.15 -6.04
N GLN A 363 17.72 -27.12 -6.62
CA GLN A 363 17.73 -27.36 -8.06
C GLN A 363 17.14 -26.18 -8.84
N ALA A 364 16.05 -25.59 -8.35
CA ALA A 364 15.43 -24.41 -8.96
C ALA A 364 16.37 -23.20 -8.92
N MET A 365 17.02 -22.93 -7.79
CA MET A 365 18.03 -21.86 -7.65
C MET A 365 19.24 -22.09 -8.56
N ALA A 366 19.73 -23.32 -8.64
CA ALA A 366 20.86 -23.67 -9.53
C ALA A 366 20.51 -23.39 -11.00
N ARG A 367 19.29 -23.73 -11.46
CA ARG A 367 18.84 -23.42 -12.82
C ARG A 367 18.77 -21.92 -13.09
N LEU A 368 18.29 -21.11 -12.12
CA LEU A 368 18.23 -19.65 -12.27
C LEU A 368 19.61 -19.02 -12.45
N THR A 369 20.66 -19.57 -11.83
CA THR A 369 22.01 -18.99 -11.84
C THR A 369 22.99 -19.72 -12.76
N GLN A 370 22.60 -20.80 -13.44
CA GLN A 370 23.46 -21.57 -14.28
C GLN A 370 24.05 -20.72 -15.43
N GLY A 371 25.37 -20.66 -15.52
CA GLY A 371 26.10 -19.90 -16.55
C GLY A 371 26.12 -18.37 -16.33
N TRP A 372 25.70 -17.91 -15.17
CA TRP A 372 25.66 -16.48 -14.79
C TRP A 372 26.83 -16.09 -13.90
#